data_d3a77da87cad18e6aa7b5601584867b3
#
_entry.id   d3a77da87cad18e6aa7b5601584867b3
#
_cell.length_a   1.000
_cell.length_b   1.000
_cell.length_c   1.000
_cell.angle_alpha   90.00
_cell.angle_beta   90.00
_cell.angle_gamma   90.00
#
_symmetry.space_group_name_H-M   'P 1'
#
loop_
_entity.id
_entity.type
_entity.pdbx_description
1 polymer ?
#
loop_
_entity_poly.entity_id
_entity_poly.type
_entity_poly.pdbx_seq_one_letter_code
_entity_poly.pdbx_strand_id
1 'polypeptide(L)'
;YTMDGGEVGELEFENFNAAAAKIIFKGRNVHPGYARHKMINSIRIANQFISMLPRHETPEHTEGYEGFYHLIGIQGDVEQTTLSYIIRDHDRSRFESRKREMAHLVRKINAEFGEDIAVLELRDQYYNMREKIEPVMHIIDTAFAAMEAVGVKPNVKPIRGGTDGAQLSF
;
A
#
# COMPACT_ATOMS: atom_id res chain seq x y z
N TYR A 1 13.22 -10.55 -20.11
CA TYR A 1 11.87 -10.06 -20.44
C TYR A 1 10.83 -11.04 -19.97
N THR A 2 9.73 -10.51 -19.41
CA THR A 2 8.54 -11.31 -19.12
C THR A 2 7.43 -10.88 -20.07
N MET A 3 6.59 -11.81 -20.49
CA MET A 3 5.42 -11.55 -21.34
C MET A 3 4.18 -11.68 -20.47
N ASP A 4 3.43 -10.58 -20.37
CA ASP A 4 2.20 -10.53 -19.57
C ASP A 4 1.03 -10.04 -20.45
N GLY A 5 -0.19 -10.08 -19.93
CA GLY A 5 -1.38 -9.54 -20.61
C GLY A 5 -1.35 -8.01 -20.64
N GLY A 6 -1.93 -7.42 -21.69
CA GLY A 6 -2.02 -5.99 -21.87
C GLY A 6 -2.34 -5.59 -23.31
N GLU A 7 -2.26 -4.30 -23.62
CA GLU A 7 -2.44 -3.80 -24.98
C GLU A 7 -1.18 -4.05 -25.83
N VAL A 8 -1.39 -4.20 -27.15
CA VAL A 8 -0.26 -4.33 -28.07
C VAL A 8 0.62 -3.09 -28.03
N GLY A 9 1.93 -3.29 -27.79
CA GLY A 9 2.92 -2.22 -27.68
C GLY A 9 3.22 -1.75 -26.26
N GLU A 10 2.52 -2.24 -25.23
CA GLU A 10 2.88 -1.93 -23.86
C GLU A 10 4.30 -2.44 -23.55
N LEU A 11 5.10 -1.53 -22.98
CA LEU A 11 6.42 -1.81 -22.47
C LEU A 11 6.57 -1.16 -21.10
N GLU A 12 6.78 -1.99 -20.09
CA GLU A 12 6.72 -1.58 -18.70
C GLU A 12 8.03 -1.95 -18.00
N PHE A 13 8.67 -0.96 -17.36
CA PHE A 13 9.89 -1.16 -16.56
C PHE A 13 9.79 -0.47 -15.18
N GLU A 14 8.61 0.04 -14.84
CA GLU A 14 8.28 0.62 -13.56
C GLU A 14 7.02 -0.02 -12.98
N ASN A 15 7.04 -0.28 -11.69
CA ASN A 15 5.88 -0.78 -10.94
C ASN A 15 5.83 -0.12 -9.56
N PHE A 16 4.75 -0.32 -8.82
CA PHE A 16 4.69 0.15 -7.43
C PHE A 16 5.74 -0.51 -6.53
N ASN A 17 6.24 0.25 -5.52
CA ASN A 17 6.65 -0.35 -4.26
C ASN A 17 5.40 -0.74 -3.47
N ALA A 18 5.43 -1.86 -2.78
CA ALA A 18 4.27 -2.45 -2.16
C ALA A 18 4.54 -2.96 -0.74
N ALA A 19 3.64 -2.61 0.17
CA ALA A 19 3.58 -3.19 1.51
C ALA A 19 2.15 -3.56 1.89
N ALA A 20 2.02 -4.57 2.74
CA ALA A 20 0.83 -4.85 3.51
C ALA A 20 0.97 -4.26 4.91
N ALA A 21 -0.12 -3.72 5.45
CA ALA A 21 -0.18 -3.27 6.82
C ALA A 21 -1.41 -3.90 7.50
N LYS A 22 -1.22 -4.44 8.69
CA LYS A 22 -2.29 -4.94 9.54
C LYS A 22 -2.26 -4.16 10.84
N ILE A 23 -3.38 -3.57 11.23
CA ILE A 23 -3.52 -2.85 12.49
C ILE A 23 -4.55 -3.56 13.35
N ILE A 24 -4.16 -3.93 14.55
CA ILE A 24 -5.02 -4.57 15.52
C ILE A 24 -5.31 -3.57 16.65
N PHE A 25 -6.58 -3.25 16.85
CA PHE A 25 -7.04 -2.40 17.94
C PHE A 25 -7.65 -3.26 19.02
N LYS A 26 -7.19 -3.10 20.25
CA LYS A 26 -7.71 -3.80 21.42
C LYS A 26 -8.72 -2.92 22.14
N GLY A 27 -9.83 -3.51 22.54
CA GLY A 27 -10.85 -2.86 23.33
C GLY A 27 -11.02 -3.49 24.70
N ARG A 28 -11.97 -2.95 25.45
CA ARG A 28 -12.43 -3.50 26.72
C ARG A 28 -13.94 -3.42 26.77
N ASN A 29 -14.57 -4.58 26.70
CA ASN A 29 -16.02 -4.70 26.79
C ASN A 29 -16.48 -4.67 28.24
N VAL A 30 -17.58 -4.00 28.48
CA VAL A 30 -18.34 -4.02 29.78
C VAL A 30 -19.83 -3.85 29.47
N HIS A 31 -20.69 -4.20 30.44
CA HIS A 31 -22.11 -4.02 30.24
C HIS A 31 -22.45 -2.55 29.86
N PRO A 32 -23.18 -2.31 28.75
CA PRO A 32 -23.43 -0.96 28.24
C PRO A 32 -24.00 0.03 29.24
N GLY A 33 -24.90 -0.41 30.13
CA GLY A 33 -25.51 0.41 31.17
C GLY A 33 -24.52 0.94 32.22
N TYR A 34 -23.32 0.37 32.31
CA TYR A 34 -22.28 0.74 33.29
C TYR A 34 -20.95 1.08 32.61
N ALA A 35 -20.99 1.41 31.33
CA ALA A 35 -19.81 1.53 30.48
C ALA A 35 -19.07 2.87 30.63
N ARG A 36 -19.66 3.89 31.26
CA ARG A 36 -19.07 5.21 31.38
C ARG A 36 -17.69 5.15 32.03
N HIS A 37 -16.68 5.70 31.32
CA HIS A 37 -15.25 5.70 31.69
C HIS A 37 -14.60 4.32 31.89
N LYS A 38 -15.27 3.24 31.41
CA LYS A 38 -14.77 1.87 31.55
C LYS A 38 -14.60 1.15 30.20
N MET A 39 -15.58 1.33 29.29
CA MET A 39 -15.55 0.68 27.98
C MET A 39 -14.52 1.35 27.07
N ILE A 40 -13.76 0.52 26.37
CA ILE A 40 -12.93 0.91 25.23
C ILE A 40 -13.47 0.14 24.03
N ASN A 41 -14.07 0.84 23.08
CA ASN A 41 -14.67 0.20 21.91
C ASN A 41 -13.66 0.22 20.76
N SER A 42 -13.10 -0.93 20.42
CA SER A 42 -12.06 -1.06 19.38
C SER A 42 -12.54 -0.63 17.98
N ILE A 43 -13.85 -0.83 17.66
CA ILE A 43 -14.43 -0.39 16.38
C ILE A 43 -14.37 1.13 16.25
N ARG A 44 -14.64 1.86 17.33
CA ARG A 44 -14.58 3.33 17.32
C ARG A 44 -13.16 3.84 17.15
N ILE A 45 -12.18 3.18 17.79
CA ILE A 45 -10.76 3.51 17.63
C ILE A 45 -10.31 3.24 16.18
N ALA A 46 -10.70 2.09 15.62
CA ALA A 46 -10.39 1.76 14.23
C ALA A 46 -10.99 2.80 13.27
N ASN A 47 -12.23 3.24 13.48
CA ASN A 47 -12.84 4.30 12.68
C ASN A 47 -12.10 5.65 12.82
N GLN A 48 -11.64 6.00 14.02
CA GLN A 48 -10.82 7.19 14.25
C GLN A 48 -9.51 7.09 13.46
N PHE A 49 -8.81 5.95 13.51
CA PHE A 49 -7.59 5.73 12.75
C PHE A 49 -7.82 5.89 11.23
N ILE A 50 -8.88 5.28 10.67
CA ILE A 50 -9.25 5.43 9.26
C ILE A 50 -9.39 6.92 8.89
N SER A 51 -10.03 7.71 9.76
CA SER A 51 -10.27 9.13 9.53
C SER A 51 -9.02 10.02 9.63
N MET A 52 -7.92 9.50 10.20
CA MET A 52 -6.64 10.21 10.32
C MET A 52 -5.79 10.09 9.05
N LEU A 53 -6.04 9.08 8.21
CA LEU A 53 -5.34 8.94 6.92
C LEU A 53 -5.86 9.96 5.90
N PRO A 54 -5.02 10.36 4.91
CA PRO A 54 -5.41 11.31 3.87
C PRO A 54 -6.61 10.79 3.05
N ARG A 55 -7.71 11.54 3.05
CA ARG A 55 -8.99 11.13 2.48
C ARG A 55 -8.95 10.82 0.98
N HIS A 56 -8.06 11.50 0.25
CA HIS A 56 -7.97 11.40 -1.21
C HIS A 56 -6.77 10.57 -1.69
N GLU A 57 -6.01 9.97 -0.77
CA GLU A 57 -4.92 9.07 -1.12
C GLU A 57 -5.40 7.60 -1.09
N THR A 58 -6.42 7.32 -1.86
CA THR A 58 -7.05 6.00 -2.00
C THR A 58 -7.12 5.60 -3.48
N PRO A 59 -7.25 4.31 -3.83
CA PRO A 59 -7.25 3.88 -5.22
C PRO A 59 -8.26 4.61 -6.11
N GLU A 60 -9.44 4.90 -5.58
CA GLU A 60 -10.53 5.58 -6.29
C GLU A 60 -10.28 7.08 -6.52
N HIS A 61 -9.25 7.66 -5.93
CA HIS A 61 -8.91 9.07 -6.05
C HIS A 61 -7.51 9.32 -6.65
N THR A 62 -6.79 8.27 -7.03
CA THR A 62 -5.39 8.36 -7.49
C THR A 62 -5.20 7.74 -8.85
N GLU A 63 -4.31 8.33 -9.66
CA GLU A 63 -3.94 7.84 -10.98
C GLU A 63 -2.43 7.97 -11.26
N GLY A 64 -1.97 7.47 -12.40
CA GLY A 64 -0.57 7.59 -12.83
C GLY A 64 0.42 7.15 -11.76
N TYR A 65 1.30 8.06 -11.35
CA TYR A 65 2.35 7.83 -10.35
C TYR A 65 1.92 8.06 -8.89
N GLU A 66 0.67 8.44 -8.66
CA GLU A 66 0.17 8.73 -7.33
C GLU A 66 0.02 7.45 -6.51
N GLY A 67 0.60 7.47 -5.31
CA GLY A 67 0.50 6.38 -4.35
C GLY A 67 -0.76 6.48 -3.48
N PHE A 68 -1.07 5.39 -2.75
CA PHE A 68 -2.28 5.31 -1.96
C PHE A 68 -2.15 4.41 -0.73
N TYR A 69 -3.11 4.57 0.18
CA TYR A 69 -3.49 3.63 1.23
C TYR A 69 -4.83 2.99 0.84
N HIS A 70 -4.89 1.68 0.74
CA HIS A 70 -6.14 0.99 0.43
C HIS A 70 -6.55 0.08 1.57
N LEU A 71 -7.63 0.45 2.27
CA LEU A 71 -8.27 -0.43 3.25
C LEU A 71 -8.99 -1.56 2.52
N ILE A 72 -8.42 -2.76 2.58
CA ILE A 72 -8.95 -3.95 1.89
C ILE A 72 -9.84 -4.82 2.77
N GLY A 73 -9.83 -4.58 4.08
CA GLY A 73 -10.67 -5.35 5.00
C GLY A 73 -10.75 -4.75 6.39
N ILE A 74 -11.89 -4.94 7.01
CA ILE A 74 -12.17 -4.64 8.41
C ILE A 74 -12.93 -5.82 9.02
N GLN A 75 -12.48 -6.27 10.18
CA GLN A 75 -13.15 -7.30 10.95
C GLN A 75 -13.01 -6.99 12.45
N GLY A 76 -14.08 -7.13 13.19
CA GLY A 76 -13.98 -6.95 14.64
C GLY A 76 -15.30 -6.73 15.36
N ASP A 77 -15.15 -6.56 16.67
CA ASP A 77 -16.19 -6.26 17.63
C ASP A 77 -15.69 -5.24 18.67
N VAL A 78 -16.37 -5.12 19.82
CA VAL A 78 -15.99 -4.17 20.89
C VAL A 78 -14.61 -4.49 21.46
N GLU A 79 -14.21 -5.77 21.51
CA GLU A 79 -13.00 -6.23 22.19
C GLU A 79 -11.77 -6.18 21.27
N GLN A 80 -11.95 -6.45 19.97
CA GLN A 80 -10.85 -6.38 19.01
C GLN A 80 -11.34 -6.04 17.61
N THR A 81 -10.68 -5.08 16.95
CA THR A 81 -10.89 -4.77 15.54
C THR A 81 -9.57 -4.83 14.79
N THR A 82 -9.58 -5.48 13.63
CA THR A 82 -8.44 -5.57 12.72
C THR A 82 -8.74 -4.83 11.43
N LEU A 83 -7.83 -3.95 11.02
CA LEU A 83 -7.80 -3.33 9.70
C LEU A 83 -6.69 -3.94 8.87
N SER A 84 -6.99 -4.24 7.60
CA SER A 84 -6.01 -4.72 6.62
C SER A 84 -5.87 -3.69 5.51
N TYR A 85 -4.64 -3.21 5.31
CA TYR A 85 -4.29 -2.23 4.27
C TYR A 85 -3.26 -2.79 3.30
N ILE A 86 -3.29 -2.28 2.09
CA ILE A 86 -2.15 -2.29 1.19
C ILE A 86 -1.68 -0.85 0.95
N ILE A 87 -0.36 -0.66 0.90
CA ILE A 87 0.30 0.62 0.66
C ILE A 87 1.03 0.52 -0.66
N ARG A 88 0.86 1.52 -1.52
CA ARG A 88 1.48 1.58 -2.84
C ARG A 88 2.04 2.97 -3.11
N ASP A 89 3.24 3.02 -3.69
CA ASP A 89 3.81 4.24 -4.27
C ASP A 89 4.92 3.87 -5.25
N HIS A 90 5.05 4.58 -6.37
CA HIS A 90 6.16 4.36 -7.32
C HIS A 90 7.48 4.89 -6.76
N ASP A 91 7.43 6.01 -6.05
CA ASP A 91 8.59 6.63 -5.42
C ASP A 91 8.95 5.92 -4.11
N ARG A 92 10.20 5.48 -3.98
CA ARG A 92 10.69 4.75 -2.80
C ARG A 92 10.64 5.60 -1.53
N SER A 93 10.99 6.88 -1.62
CA SER A 93 11.00 7.77 -0.46
C SER A 93 9.59 8.06 0.06
N ARG A 94 8.64 8.29 -0.86
CA ARG A 94 7.22 8.46 -0.53
C ARG A 94 6.63 7.18 0.05
N PHE A 95 6.95 6.03 -0.52
CA PHE A 95 6.55 4.74 0.00
C PHE A 95 6.98 4.53 1.45
N GLU A 96 8.26 4.79 1.76
CA GLU A 96 8.77 4.72 3.13
C GLU A 96 8.10 5.76 4.05
N SER A 97 7.81 6.96 3.52
CA SER A 97 7.09 7.99 4.27
C SER A 97 5.67 7.55 4.64
N ARG A 98 4.95 6.88 3.72
CA ARG A 98 3.62 6.31 3.98
C ARG A 98 3.64 5.30 5.13
N LYS A 99 4.62 4.41 5.15
CA LYS A 99 4.78 3.44 6.25
C LYS A 99 5.07 4.12 7.59
N ARG A 100 5.95 5.14 7.60
CA ARG A 100 6.23 5.94 8.80
C ARG A 100 5.00 6.69 9.30
N GLU A 101 4.18 7.22 8.40
CA GLU A 101 2.92 7.90 8.77
C GLU A 101 1.96 6.94 9.46
N MET A 102 1.74 5.73 8.93
CA MET A 102 0.90 4.73 9.63
C MET A 102 1.42 4.42 11.02
N ALA A 103 2.74 4.23 11.17
CA ALA A 103 3.35 4.00 12.48
C ALA A 103 3.20 5.21 13.43
N HIS A 104 3.26 6.44 12.89
CA HIS A 104 3.02 7.66 13.65
C HIS A 104 1.58 7.73 14.15
N LEU A 105 0.61 7.43 13.29
CA LEU A 105 -0.82 7.43 13.65
C LEU A 105 -1.13 6.38 14.73
N VAL A 106 -0.54 5.19 14.65
CA VAL A 106 -0.66 4.17 15.70
C VAL A 106 -0.12 4.68 17.03
N ARG A 107 1.04 5.37 17.03
CA ARG A 107 1.56 5.99 18.27
C ARG A 107 0.62 7.06 18.83
N LYS A 108 -0.03 7.87 17.98
CA LYS A 108 -1.05 8.84 18.43
C LYS A 108 -2.23 8.16 19.10
N ILE A 109 -2.73 7.08 18.52
CA ILE A 109 -3.81 6.27 19.12
C ILE A 109 -3.37 5.74 20.50
N ASN A 110 -2.17 5.18 20.59
CA ASN A 110 -1.67 4.64 21.86
C ASN A 110 -1.45 5.74 22.92
N ALA A 111 -1.04 6.93 22.52
CA ALA A 111 -0.92 8.07 23.44
C ALA A 111 -2.28 8.53 23.98
N GLU A 112 -3.35 8.40 23.21
CA GLU A 112 -4.72 8.80 23.61
C GLU A 112 -5.44 7.73 24.46
N PHE A 113 -5.33 6.45 24.07
CA PHE A 113 -6.14 5.37 24.65
C PHE A 113 -5.37 4.43 25.59
N GLY A 114 -4.05 4.46 25.58
CA GLY A 114 -3.17 3.63 26.40
C GLY A 114 -2.19 2.80 25.57
N GLU A 115 -1.10 2.36 26.18
CA GLU A 115 -0.08 1.56 25.54
C GLU A 115 -0.66 0.23 25.03
N ASP A 116 -0.20 -0.19 23.84
CA ASP A 116 -0.60 -1.44 23.18
C ASP A 116 -2.08 -1.58 22.81
N ILE A 117 -2.85 -0.48 22.83
CA ILE A 117 -4.23 -0.47 22.33
C ILE A 117 -4.25 -0.66 20.81
N ALA A 118 -3.28 -0.09 20.09
CA ALA A 118 -3.11 -0.30 18.67
C ALA A 118 -1.73 -0.93 18.38
N VAL A 119 -1.72 -2.01 17.61
CA VAL A 119 -0.51 -2.73 17.19
C VAL A 119 -0.46 -2.75 15.67
N LEU A 120 0.66 -2.30 15.09
CA LEU A 120 0.90 -2.28 13.65
C LEU A 120 1.89 -3.36 13.24
N GLU A 121 1.49 -4.17 12.27
CA GLU A 121 2.34 -5.11 11.54
C GLU A 121 2.53 -4.60 10.11
N LEU A 122 3.77 -4.32 9.72
CA LEU A 122 4.13 -3.91 8.35
C LEU A 122 4.96 -5.00 7.69
N ARG A 123 4.63 -5.30 6.42
CA ARG A 123 5.37 -6.26 5.63
C ARG A 123 5.54 -5.73 4.21
N ASP A 124 6.78 -5.49 3.79
CA ASP A 124 7.10 -5.20 2.40
C ASP A 124 6.85 -6.44 1.52
N GLN A 125 6.32 -6.22 0.33
CA GLN A 125 5.93 -7.29 -0.59
C GLN A 125 6.85 -7.35 -1.81
N TYR A 126 7.07 -6.22 -2.45
CA TYR A 126 7.98 -6.04 -3.59
C TYR A 126 8.34 -4.56 -3.76
N TYR A 127 9.31 -4.29 -4.61
CA TYR A 127 9.80 -2.94 -4.89
C TYR A 127 9.68 -2.60 -6.37
N ASN A 128 9.80 -1.30 -6.68
CA ASN A 128 9.82 -0.83 -8.05
C ASN A 128 11.08 -1.33 -8.75
N MET A 129 10.91 -2.12 -9.81
CA MET A 129 12.03 -2.69 -10.57
C MET A 129 12.85 -1.64 -11.33
N ARG A 130 12.34 -0.42 -11.49
CA ARG A 130 13.04 0.69 -12.15
C ARG A 130 14.45 0.85 -11.63
N GLU A 131 14.69 0.79 -10.32
CA GLU A 131 16.02 0.96 -9.73
C GLU A 131 17.05 -0.10 -10.20
N LYS A 132 16.55 -1.27 -10.67
CA LYS A 132 17.37 -2.34 -11.24
C LYS A 132 17.51 -2.23 -12.76
N ILE A 133 16.54 -1.64 -13.42
CA ILE A 133 16.50 -1.49 -14.87
C ILE A 133 17.29 -0.27 -15.33
N GLU A 134 17.25 0.87 -14.62
CA GLU A 134 17.96 2.10 -14.98
C GLU A 134 19.46 1.90 -15.31
N PRO A 135 20.23 1.07 -14.56
CA PRO A 135 21.63 0.83 -14.91
C PRO A 135 21.85 0.04 -16.20
N VAL A 136 20.80 -0.58 -16.74
CA VAL A 136 20.85 -1.48 -17.90
C VAL A 136 19.78 -1.14 -18.95
N MET A 137 19.49 0.15 -19.14
CA MET A 137 18.44 0.65 -20.05
C MET A 137 18.53 0.12 -21.48
N HIS A 138 19.70 -0.36 -21.92
CA HIS A 138 19.86 -1.00 -23.24
C HIS A 138 18.90 -2.17 -23.48
N ILE A 139 18.40 -2.82 -22.42
CA ILE A 139 17.39 -3.89 -22.57
C ILE A 139 16.04 -3.30 -23.00
N ILE A 140 15.71 -2.11 -22.52
CA ILE A 140 14.49 -1.40 -22.92
C ILE A 140 14.63 -0.90 -24.37
N ASP A 141 15.80 -0.35 -24.76
CA ASP A 141 16.07 0.06 -26.14
C ASP A 141 15.97 -1.13 -27.10
N THR A 142 16.43 -2.31 -26.70
CA THR A 142 16.29 -3.56 -27.46
C THR A 142 14.83 -3.94 -27.67
N ALA A 143 14.00 -3.84 -26.63
CA ALA A 143 12.57 -4.12 -26.71
C ALA A 143 11.87 -3.11 -27.65
N PHE A 144 12.21 -1.83 -27.57
CA PHE A 144 11.74 -0.79 -28.49
C PHE A 144 12.03 -1.15 -29.94
N ALA A 145 13.30 -1.42 -30.26
CA ALA A 145 13.73 -1.76 -31.61
C ALA A 145 13.04 -3.03 -32.15
N ALA A 146 12.82 -4.03 -31.29
CA ALA A 146 12.10 -5.24 -31.65
C ALA A 146 10.64 -4.99 -31.99
N MET A 147 9.95 -4.13 -31.19
CA MET A 147 8.57 -3.73 -31.47
C MET A 147 8.45 -2.97 -32.79
N GLU A 148 9.29 -1.97 -33.01
CA GLU A 148 9.32 -1.18 -34.25
C GLU A 148 9.61 -2.04 -35.49
N ALA A 149 10.50 -3.02 -35.37
CA ALA A 149 10.84 -3.94 -36.49
C ALA A 149 9.63 -4.78 -36.97
N VAL A 150 8.66 -5.00 -36.10
CA VAL A 150 7.41 -5.73 -36.46
C VAL A 150 6.21 -4.77 -36.64
N GLY A 151 6.45 -3.46 -36.71
CA GLY A 151 5.43 -2.46 -36.95
C GLY A 151 4.53 -2.15 -35.74
N VAL A 152 4.96 -2.52 -34.54
CA VAL A 152 4.27 -2.22 -33.29
C VAL A 152 4.85 -0.94 -32.68
N LYS A 153 4.01 0.06 -32.42
CA LYS A 153 4.43 1.30 -31.78
C LYS A 153 4.57 1.06 -30.26
N PRO A 154 5.79 1.25 -29.68
CA PRO A 154 5.98 1.12 -28.24
C PRO A 154 5.16 2.17 -27.45
N ASN A 155 4.55 1.73 -26.34
CA ASN A 155 3.82 2.55 -25.40
C ASN A 155 4.33 2.27 -23.98
N VAL A 156 5.23 3.14 -23.50
CA VAL A 156 5.84 2.99 -22.17
C VAL A 156 4.95 3.65 -21.12
N LYS A 157 4.56 2.87 -20.12
CA LYS A 157 3.81 3.37 -18.98
C LYS A 157 4.16 2.59 -17.70
N PRO A 158 3.97 3.19 -16.51
CA PRO A 158 4.19 2.49 -15.25
C PRO A 158 3.05 1.53 -14.95
N ILE A 159 3.37 0.39 -14.34
CA ILE A 159 2.38 -0.56 -13.81
C ILE A 159 1.88 -0.05 -12.45
N ARG A 160 0.57 0.07 -12.28
CA ARG A 160 -0.05 0.35 -10.97
C ARG A 160 -0.32 -0.93 -10.17
N GLY A 161 0.62 -1.85 -10.16
CA GLY A 161 0.57 -3.16 -9.53
C GLY A 161 1.95 -3.75 -9.34
N GLY A 162 2.00 -5.06 -9.14
CA GLY A 162 3.20 -5.87 -9.19
C GLY A 162 3.27 -6.65 -10.50
N THR A 163 4.44 -7.18 -10.81
CA THR A 163 4.70 -8.02 -11.98
C THR A 163 5.78 -9.04 -11.65
N ASP A 164 5.85 -10.12 -12.41
CA ASP A 164 6.92 -11.11 -12.29
C ASP A 164 8.29 -10.49 -12.49
N GLY A 165 8.41 -9.50 -13.39
CA GLY A 165 9.63 -8.73 -13.57
C GLY A 165 10.12 -8.04 -12.30
N ALA A 166 9.21 -7.51 -11.48
CA ALA A 166 9.55 -6.93 -10.18
C ALA A 166 10.08 -7.99 -9.21
N GLN A 167 9.46 -9.17 -9.16
CA GLN A 167 9.90 -10.27 -8.28
C GLN A 167 11.28 -10.82 -8.70
N LEU A 168 11.54 -10.91 -10.00
CA LEU A 168 12.79 -11.42 -10.54
C LEU A 168 13.95 -10.41 -10.46
N SER A 169 13.66 -9.13 -10.20
CA SER A 169 14.66 -8.05 -10.13
C SER A 169 15.34 -7.93 -8.76
N PHE A 170 14.78 -8.55 -7.72
CA PHE A 170 15.26 -8.49 -6.33
C PHE A 170 15.48 -9.90 -5.70
#